data_67a7dc3cc25dd49f10a8bc89e95ef5a6
#
_entry.id   67a7dc3cc25dd49f10a8bc89e95ef5a6
#
_cell.length_a   1.000
_cell.length_b   1.000
_cell.length_c   1.000
_cell.angle_alpha   90.00
_cell.angle_beta   90.00
_cell.angle_gamma   90.00
#
_symmetry.space_group_name_H-M   'P 1'
#
loop_
_entity.id
_entity.type
_entity.pdbx_description
1 polymer ?
#
loop_
_entity_poly.entity_id
_entity_poly.type
_entity_poly.pdbx_seq_one_letter_code
_entity_poly.pdbx_strand_id
1 'polypeptide(L)'
;KNIMPLDTFFLDKNNSFLGEILSLHEGLYNFKHGNEEQYIYLNPKDSLLIRLNTWKFDETLVFSGIGAERNNLLIDSFLESEKDKKVFNKYYDLSPSEFNSKIIQAEKVKLNRYDDYVSKHPEESDKFKNIFKIALTYPLYSKIENYPIAHSAEAKNSENLDISNYFYKHREHISLDNDSLMHFY
;
A
#
# COMPACT_ATOMS: atom_id res chain seq x y z
N LYS A 1 -7.60 13.14 14.61
CA LYS A 1 -8.92 12.50 14.32
C LYS A 1 -9.15 11.43 15.38
N ASN A 2 -10.27 11.48 16.12
CA ASN A 2 -10.68 10.36 16.95
C ASN A 2 -11.19 9.26 16.01
N ILE A 3 -10.38 8.24 15.79
CA ILE A 3 -10.80 7.04 15.06
C ILE A 3 -11.68 6.25 16.04
N MET A 4 -12.96 6.12 15.72
CA MET A 4 -13.85 5.28 16.51
C MET A 4 -13.70 3.82 16.03
N PRO A 5 -13.54 2.86 16.95
CA PRO A 5 -13.52 1.46 16.54
C PRO A 5 -14.89 1.07 15.98
N LEU A 6 -14.88 0.34 14.87
CA LEU A 6 -16.08 -0.28 14.31
C LEU A 6 -16.57 -1.40 15.23
N ASP A 7 -15.63 -2.21 15.70
CA ASP A 7 -15.85 -3.27 16.66
C ASP A 7 -14.57 -3.59 17.42
N THR A 8 -14.68 -4.34 18.53
CA THR A 8 -13.56 -4.75 19.36
C THR A 8 -13.75 -6.20 19.81
N PHE A 9 -12.78 -7.04 19.46
CA PHE A 9 -12.77 -8.45 19.81
C PHE A 9 -11.71 -8.73 20.89
N PHE A 10 -12.05 -9.52 21.89
CA PHE A 10 -11.15 -9.87 22.98
C PHE A 10 -10.56 -11.26 22.75
N LEU A 11 -9.27 -11.41 23.02
CA LEU A 11 -8.61 -12.70 22.99
C LEU A 11 -9.07 -13.59 24.13
N ASP A 12 -9.29 -14.87 23.84
CA ASP A 12 -9.53 -15.91 24.83
C ASP A 12 -8.20 -16.41 25.44
N LYS A 13 -8.30 -17.43 26.33
CA LYS A 13 -7.14 -18.08 26.97
C LYS A 13 -6.17 -18.76 26.00
N ASN A 14 -6.58 -18.99 24.76
CA ASN A 14 -5.78 -19.62 23.70
C ASN A 14 -5.20 -18.56 22.74
N ASN A 15 -5.31 -17.27 23.07
CA ASN A 15 -4.94 -16.16 22.20
C ASN A 15 -5.71 -16.15 20.89
N SER A 16 -6.97 -16.54 20.91
CA SER A 16 -7.88 -16.56 19.79
C SER A 16 -9.05 -15.63 20.00
N PHE A 17 -9.61 -15.11 18.92
CA PHE A 17 -10.85 -14.33 18.94
C PHE A 17 -11.79 -14.84 17.86
N LEU A 18 -13.06 -14.64 18.08
CA LEU A 18 -14.12 -14.83 17.09
C LEU A 18 -15.05 -13.62 17.16
N GLY A 19 -15.41 -13.09 16.01
CA GLY A 19 -16.32 -11.96 15.92
C GLY A 19 -17.09 -11.90 14.62
N GLU A 20 -18.21 -11.20 14.67
CA GLU A 20 -19.07 -10.93 13.53
C GLU A 20 -19.43 -9.45 13.53
N ILE A 21 -19.26 -8.78 12.39
CA ILE A 21 -19.60 -7.37 12.21
C ILE A 21 -20.89 -7.29 11.41
N LEU A 22 -22.00 -7.01 12.10
CA LEU A 22 -23.35 -7.07 11.50
C LEU A 22 -23.66 -5.95 10.50
N SER A 23 -23.05 -4.78 10.64
CA SER A 23 -23.33 -3.59 9.82
C SER A 23 -22.08 -3.13 9.07
N LEU A 24 -21.42 -4.08 8.42
CA LEU A 24 -20.21 -3.80 7.65
C LEU A 24 -20.57 -3.18 6.30
N HIS A 25 -19.89 -2.08 5.95
CA HIS A 25 -19.85 -1.54 4.60
C HIS A 25 -18.54 -1.96 3.92
N GLU A 26 -18.61 -2.20 2.62
CA GLU A 26 -17.40 -2.50 1.85
C GLU A 26 -16.40 -1.35 1.92
N GLY A 27 -15.15 -1.65 2.26
CA GLY A 27 -14.10 -0.64 2.33
C GLY A 27 -12.81 -1.06 3.03
N LEU A 28 -11.91 -0.08 3.10
CA LEU A 28 -10.66 -0.18 3.82
C LEU A 28 -10.88 0.17 5.29
N TYR A 29 -10.36 -0.67 6.17
CA TYR A 29 -10.44 -0.52 7.62
C TYR A 29 -9.04 -0.63 8.23
N ASN A 30 -8.90 -0.14 9.44
CA ASN A 30 -7.68 -0.29 10.21
C ASN A 30 -7.85 -1.45 11.21
N PHE A 31 -7.06 -2.51 11.04
CA PHE A 31 -6.94 -3.61 11.99
C PHE A 31 -5.85 -3.28 13.00
N LYS A 32 -6.24 -3.18 14.27
CA LYS A 32 -5.32 -2.77 15.33
C LYS A 32 -5.19 -3.86 16.39
N HIS A 33 -3.94 -4.14 16.80
CA HIS A 33 -3.62 -4.98 17.94
C HIS A 33 -2.50 -4.34 18.79
N GLY A 34 -2.86 -3.86 19.97
CA GLY A 34 -1.93 -3.09 20.80
C GLY A 34 -1.52 -1.78 20.13
N ASN A 35 -0.22 -1.62 19.86
CA ASN A 35 0.35 -0.46 19.16
C ASN A 35 0.54 -0.70 17.67
N GLU A 36 0.35 -1.93 17.21
CA GLU A 36 0.49 -2.30 15.81
C GLU A 36 -0.84 -2.12 15.08
N GLU A 37 -0.76 -1.68 13.85
CA GLU A 37 -1.93 -1.47 13.01
C GLU A 37 -1.61 -1.74 11.53
N GLN A 38 -2.61 -2.27 10.81
CA GLN A 38 -2.49 -2.53 9.39
C GLN A 38 -3.84 -2.34 8.69
N TYR A 39 -3.80 -1.88 7.45
CA TYR A 39 -5.00 -1.77 6.65
C TYR A 39 -5.50 -3.14 6.19
N ILE A 40 -6.81 -3.34 6.33
CA ILE A 40 -7.51 -4.52 5.82
C ILE A 40 -8.71 -4.07 4.98
N TYR A 41 -8.99 -4.80 3.92
CA TYR A 41 -10.18 -4.56 3.12
C TYR A 41 -11.26 -5.57 3.48
N LEU A 42 -12.44 -5.08 3.85
CA LEU A 42 -13.57 -5.90 4.26
C LEU A 42 -14.76 -5.68 3.32
N ASN A 43 -15.41 -6.79 2.98
CA ASN A 43 -16.68 -6.82 2.26
C ASN A 43 -17.71 -7.58 3.10
N PRO A 44 -19.01 -7.21 3.10
CA PRO A 44 -20.04 -7.88 3.90
C PRO A 44 -20.17 -9.40 3.72
N LYS A 45 -19.61 -9.96 2.67
CA LYS A 45 -19.60 -11.40 2.39
C LYS A 45 -18.32 -12.10 2.80
N ASP A 46 -17.36 -11.39 3.37
CA ASP A 46 -16.08 -11.95 3.76
C ASP A 46 -16.23 -12.87 4.99
N SER A 47 -15.37 -13.89 5.01
CA SER A 47 -15.17 -14.76 6.17
C SER A 47 -13.69 -15.03 6.29
N LEU A 48 -13.03 -14.27 7.17
CA LEU A 48 -11.58 -14.20 7.27
C LEU A 48 -11.09 -14.97 8.51
N LEU A 49 -10.13 -15.85 8.31
CA LEU A 49 -9.26 -16.35 9.37
C LEU A 49 -7.97 -15.54 9.34
N ILE A 50 -7.68 -14.86 10.43
CA ILE A 50 -6.50 -13.98 10.60
C ILE A 50 -5.50 -14.69 11.49
N ARG A 51 -4.24 -14.78 11.05
CA ARG A 51 -3.13 -15.31 11.83
C ARG A 51 -1.99 -14.31 11.82
N LEU A 52 -1.41 -14.09 12.99
CA LEU A 52 -0.23 -13.22 13.14
C LEU A 52 0.61 -13.63 14.35
N ASN A 53 1.86 -13.18 14.37
CA ASN A 53 2.72 -13.17 15.54
C ASN A 53 2.95 -11.72 15.96
N THR A 54 2.57 -11.37 17.18
CA THR A 54 2.61 -9.99 17.69
C THR A 54 4.01 -9.37 17.76
N TRP A 55 5.09 -10.17 17.75
CA TRP A 55 6.48 -9.71 17.69
C TRP A 55 6.96 -9.36 16.27
N LYS A 56 6.25 -9.85 15.26
CA LYS A 56 6.52 -9.63 13.84
C LYS A 56 5.20 -9.44 13.12
N PHE A 57 4.50 -8.39 13.51
CA PHE A 57 3.10 -8.19 13.14
C PHE A 57 2.91 -8.19 11.63
N ASP A 58 3.53 -7.26 10.91
CA ASP A 58 3.34 -7.13 9.46
C ASP A 58 3.85 -8.35 8.68
N GLU A 59 5.03 -8.85 9.02
CA GLU A 59 5.66 -9.95 8.28
C GLU A 59 4.96 -11.29 8.45
N THR A 60 4.12 -11.42 9.48
CA THR A 60 3.41 -12.67 9.78
C THR A 60 1.91 -12.59 9.68
N LEU A 61 1.37 -11.38 9.42
CA LEU A 61 -0.05 -11.18 9.20
C LEU A 61 -0.47 -11.86 7.91
N VAL A 62 -1.32 -12.87 8.02
CA VAL A 62 -1.80 -13.65 6.89
C VAL A 62 -3.29 -13.93 7.04
N PHE A 63 -3.97 -13.93 5.93
CA PHE A 63 -5.40 -14.16 5.85
C PHE A 63 -5.70 -15.46 5.09
N SER A 64 -6.77 -16.16 5.50
CA SER A 64 -7.36 -17.26 4.74
C SER A 64 -8.89 -17.19 4.82
N GLY A 65 -9.58 -17.87 3.91
CA GLY A 65 -11.04 -17.81 3.78
C GLY A 65 -11.50 -16.83 2.70
N ILE A 66 -12.79 -16.48 2.72
CA ILE A 66 -13.42 -15.62 1.72
C ILE A 66 -12.97 -14.17 1.93
N GLY A 67 -12.41 -13.53 0.91
CA GLY A 67 -11.85 -12.18 0.99
C GLY A 67 -10.36 -12.14 1.38
N ALA A 68 -9.74 -13.28 1.66
CA ALA A 68 -8.34 -13.36 2.10
C ALA A 68 -7.34 -12.86 1.06
N GLU A 69 -7.55 -13.17 -0.22
CA GLU A 69 -6.62 -12.82 -1.28
C GLU A 69 -6.42 -11.30 -1.39
N ARG A 70 -7.50 -10.52 -1.30
CA ARG A 70 -7.44 -9.06 -1.27
C ARG A 70 -6.51 -8.54 -0.16
N ASN A 71 -6.67 -9.09 1.03
CA ASN A 71 -5.92 -8.66 2.20
C ASN A 71 -4.45 -9.10 2.13
N ASN A 72 -4.17 -10.32 1.66
CA ASN A 72 -2.80 -10.77 1.43
C ASN A 72 -2.10 -9.90 0.37
N LEU A 73 -2.78 -9.51 -0.71
CA LEU A 73 -2.23 -8.59 -1.72
C LEU A 73 -1.88 -7.21 -1.15
N LEU A 74 -2.70 -6.67 -0.25
CA LEU A 74 -2.41 -5.38 0.40
C LEU A 74 -1.19 -5.48 1.32
N ILE A 75 -1.10 -6.55 2.15
CA ILE A 75 0.06 -6.81 3.01
C ILE A 75 1.33 -7.00 2.19
N ASP A 76 1.28 -7.81 1.14
CA ASP A 76 2.42 -8.04 0.26
C ASP A 76 2.89 -6.74 -0.40
N SER A 77 1.95 -5.87 -0.81
CA SER A 77 2.25 -4.57 -1.41
C SER A 77 2.91 -3.63 -0.41
N PHE A 78 2.45 -3.64 0.85
CA PHE A 78 3.05 -2.88 1.94
C PHE A 78 4.49 -3.36 2.23
N LEU A 79 4.69 -4.67 2.43
CA LEU A 79 6.00 -5.25 2.71
C LEU A 79 6.99 -5.06 1.56
N GLU A 80 6.52 -5.11 0.31
CA GLU A 80 7.31 -4.79 -0.85
C GLU A 80 7.72 -3.31 -0.86
N SER A 81 6.79 -2.40 -0.55
CA SER A 81 7.09 -0.96 -0.47
C SER A 81 8.15 -0.65 0.59
N GLU A 82 8.12 -1.33 1.74
CA GLU A 82 9.16 -1.18 2.78
C GLU A 82 10.54 -1.71 2.32
N LYS A 83 10.57 -2.79 1.54
CA LYS A 83 11.82 -3.27 0.91
C LYS A 83 12.31 -2.29 -0.15
N ASP A 84 11.42 -1.81 -1.00
CA ASP A 84 11.71 -0.82 -2.04
C ASP A 84 12.32 0.46 -1.45
N LYS A 85 11.85 0.91 -0.28
CA LYS A 85 12.35 2.09 0.41
C LYS A 85 13.87 2.02 0.63
N LYS A 86 14.39 0.86 1.06
CA LYS A 86 15.81 0.64 1.27
C LYS A 86 16.62 0.63 -0.04
N VAL A 87 16.03 0.13 -1.12
CA VAL A 87 16.65 0.08 -2.44
C VAL A 87 16.66 1.47 -3.07
N PHE A 88 15.53 2.16 -3.06
CA PHE A 88 15.39 3.50 -3.67
C PHE A 88 16.20 4.57 -2.94
N ASN A 89 16.50 4.42 -1.65
CA ASN A 89 17.43 5.32 -0.96
C ASN A 89 18.79 5.40 -1.64
N LYS A 90 19.26 4.28 -2.23
CA LYS A 90 20.50 4.25 -3.00
C LYS A 90 20.37 4.84 -4.41
N TYR A 91 19.15 4.89 -4.92
CA TYR A 91 18.90 5.42 -6.26
C TYR A 91 18.79 6.94 -6.28
N TYR A 92 18.68 7.60 -5.13
CA TYR A 92 18.73 9.05 -5.06
C TYR A 92 20.10 9.64 -5.47
N ASP A 93 21.17 8.82 -5.49
CA ASP A 93 22.48 9.21 -6.01
C ASP A 93 22.58 9.17 -7.54
N LEU A 94 21.61 8.53 -8.21
CA LEU A 94 21.60 8.39 -9.67
C LEU A 94 21.18 9.72 -10.34
N SER A 95 21.60 9.89 -11.59
CA SER A 95 21.08 10.99 -12.40
C SER A 95 19.55 10.92 -12.56
N PRO A 96 18.86 12.04 -12.87
CA PRO A 96 17.39 12.05 -13.06
C PRO A 96 16.91 11.02 -14.08
N SER A 97 17.64 10.86 -15.16
CA SER A 97 17.31 9.89 -16.23
C SER A 97 17.42 8.44 -15.76
N GLU A 98 18.50 8.10 -15.06
CA GLU A 98 18.71 6.76 -14.50
C GLU A 98 17.69 6.44 -13.42
N PHE A 99 17.44 7.39 -12.50
CA PHE A 99 16.43 7.25 -11.47
C PHE A 99 15.04 6.99 -12.09
N ASN A 100 14.63 7.82 -13.06
CA ASN A 100 13.36 7.66 -13.76
C ASN A 100 13.24 6.29 -14.44
N SER A 101 14.33 5.78 -15.03
CA SER A 101 14.35 4.44 -15.62
C SER A 101 14.09 3.34 -14.58
N LYS A 102 14.60 3.47 -13.35
CA LYS A 102 14.31 2.55 -12.23
C LYS A 102 12.86 2.62 -11.80
N ILE A 103 12.29 3.81 -11.74
CA ILE A 103 10.86 4.02 -11.43
C ILE A 103 9.98 3.33 -12.49
N ILE A 104 10.20 3.60 -13.77
CA ILE A 104 9.42 3.01 -14.87
C ILE A 104 9.49 1.48 -14.83
N GLN A 105 10.66 0.92 -14.56
CA GLN A 105 10.83 -0.53 -14.44
C GLN A 105 10.03 -1.09 -13.25
N ALA A 106 10.10 -0.45 -12.09
CA ALA A 106 9.35 -0.86 -10.90
C ALA A 106 7.83 -0.71 -11.11
N GLU A 107 7.39 0.40 -11.68
CA GLU A 107 5.98 0.65 -12.00
C GLU A 107 5.42 -0.42 -12.94
N LYS A 108 6.16 -0.77 -14.00
CA LYS A 108 5.74 -1.83 -14.93
C LYS A 108 5.52 -3.17 -14.22
N VAL A 109 6.39 -3.55 -13.30
CA VAL A 109 6.24 -4.79 -12.53
C VAL A 109 4.96 -4.75 -11.68
N LYS A 110 4.72 -3.62 -11.02
CA LYS A 110 3.54 -3.45 -10.15
C LYS A 110 2.23 -3.40 -10.95
N LEU A 111 2.23 -2.73 -12.10
CA LEU A 111 1.04 -2.69 -12.98
C LEU A 111 0.75 -4.06 -13.60
N ASN A 112 1.76 -4.83 -14.00
CA ASN A 112 1.56 -6.20 -14.46
C ASN A 112 0.89 -7.08 -13.37
N ARG A 113 1.27 -6.90 -12.10
CA ARG A 113 0.63 -7.61 -10.98
C ARG A 113 -0.83 -7.18 -10.79
N TYR A 114 -1.11 -5.88 -10.96
CA TYR A 114 -2.47 -5.35 -10.93
C TYR A 114 -3.33 -5.96 -12.05
N ASP A 115 -2.82 -5.92 -13.28
CA ASP A 115 -3.54 -6.43 -14.45
C ASP A 115 -3.79 -7.93 -14.37
N ASP A 116 -2.81 -8.70 -13.86
CA ASP A 116 -2.96 -10.15 -13.62
C ASP A 116 -4.08 -10.44 -12.61
N TYR A 117 -4.11 -9.69 -11.51
CA TYR A 117 -5.17 -9.83 -10.51
C TYR A 117 -6.54 -9.48 -11.09
N VAL A 118 -6.69 -8.32 -11.72
CA VAL A 118 -7.96 -7.85 -12.29
C VAL A 118 -8.49 -8.82 -13.36
N SER A 119 -7.59 -9.40 -14.16
CA SER A 119 -7.98 -10.38 -15.18
C SER A 119 -8.50 -11.69 -14.60
N LYS A 120 -7.99 -12.10 -13.44
CA LYS A 120 -8.42 -13.31 -12.72
C LYS A 120 -9.68 -13.11 -11.89
N HIS A 121 -9.96 -11.86 -11.51
CA HIS A 121 -11.09 -11.48 -10.66
C HIS A 121 -11.96 -10.39 -11.31
N PRO A 122 -12.62 -10.70 -12.43
CA PRO A 122 -13.47 -9.72 -13.14
C PRO A 122 -14.65 -9.26 -12.28
N GLU A 123 -15.10 -10.08 -11.32
CA GLU A 123 -16.17 -9.81 -10.37
C GLU A 123 -15.79 -8.87 -9.23
N GLU A 124 -14.49 -8.59 -9.07
CA GLU A 124 -14.00 -7.76 -7.96
C GLU A 124 -14.51 -6.32 -8.10
N SER A 125 -14.79 -5.67 -6.98
CA SER A 125 -15.32 -4.32 -6.95
C SER A 125 -14.32 -3.29 -7.49
N ASP A 126 -14.83 -2.28 -8.17
CA ASP A 126 -14.01 -1.17 -8.64
C ASP A 126 -13.37 -0.39 -7.48
N LYS A 127 -14.04 -0.40 -6.31
CA LYS A 127 -13.50 0.20 -5.09
C LYS A 127 -12.21 -0.50 -4.65
N PHE A 128 -12.20 -1.84 -4.58
CA PHE A 128 -11.00 -2.57 -4.25
C PHE A 128 -9.92 -2.43 -5.34
N LYS A 129 -10.30 -2.56 -6.62
CA LYS A 129 -9.35 -2.38 -7.74
C LYS A 129 -8.62 -1.05 -7.66
N ASN A 130 -9.34 0.03 -7.35
CA ASN A 130 -8.75 1.35 -7.19
C ASN A 130 -7.80 1.43 -5.99
N ILE A 131 -8.21 0.92 -4.82
CA ILE A 131 -7.38 0.86 -3.61
C ILE A 131 -6.10 0.05 -3.87
N PHE A 132 -6.22 -1.10 -4.51
CA PHE A 132 -5.08 -1.96 -4.83
C PHE A 132 -4.10 -1.26 -5.79
N LYS A 133 -4.61 -0.59 -6.83
CA LYS A 133 -3.77 0.19 -7.73
C LYS A 133 -3.00 1.30 -7.00
N ILE A 134 -3.69 2.03 -6.11
CA ILE A 134 -3.08 3.05 -5.25
C ILE A 134 -1.97 2.44 -4.38
N ALA A 135 -2.25 1.34 -3.69
CA ALA A 135 -1.28 0.67 -2.83
C ALA A 135 -0.01 0.24 -3.57
N LEU A 136 -0.13 -0.12 -4.86
CA LEU A 136 0.99 -0.50 -5.70
C LEU A 136 1.79 0.70 -6.23
N THR A 137 1.13 1.78 -6.68
CA THR A 137 1.77 2.84 -7.47
C THR A 137 2.16 4.06 -6.67
N TYR A 138 1.36 4.49 -5.69
CA TYR A 138 1.61 5.74 -4.95
C TYR A 138 2.90 5.73 -4.12
N PRO A 139 3.36 4.59 -3.54
CA PRO A 139 4.68 4.56 -2.92
C PRO A 139 5.83 4.86 -3.90
N LEU A 140 5.68 4.54 -5.20
CA LEU A 140 6.66 4.92 -6.22
C LEU A 140 6.58 6.42 -6.55
N TYR A 141 5.37 6.96 -6.67
CA TYR A 141 5.16 8.39 -6.93
C TYR A 141 5.73 9.25 -5.81
N SER A 142 5.56 8.83 -4.56
CA SER A 142 6.21 9.48 -3.41
C SER A 142 7.74 9.51 -3.53
N LYS A 143 8.37 8.47 -4.11
CA LYS A 143 9.82 8.45 -4.33
C LYS A 143 10.25 9.44 -5.41
N ILE A 144 9.43 9.61 -6.47
CA ILE A 144 9.69 10.60 -7.51
C ILE A 144 9.63 12.02 -6.92
N GLU A 145 8.58 12.30 -6.12
CA GLU A 145 8.43 13.62 -5.50
C GLU A 145 9.56 13.94 -4.51
N ASN A 146 10.09 12.94 -3.83
CA ASN A 146 11.20 13.10 -2.91
C ASN A 146 12.58 13.21 -3.59
N TYR A 147 12.71 12.75 -4.85
CA TYR A 147 14.00 12.70 -5.53
C TYR A 147 14.74 14.03 -5.56
N PRO A 148 14.13 15.19 -5.93
CA PRO A 148 14.87 16.45 -5.99
C PRO A 148 15.49 16.87 -4.67
N ILE A 149 14.78 16.58 -3.56
CA ILE A 149 15.24 16.94 -2.21
C ILE A 149 16.36 15.98 -1.77
N ALA A 150 16.15 14.69 -1.94
CA ALA A 150 17.11 13.67 -1.53
C ALA A 150 18.40 13.75 -2.36
N HIS A 151 18.29 13.87 -3.68
CA HIS A 151 19.43 14.00 -4.58
C HIS A 151 20.26 15.26 -4.28
N SER A 152 19.63 16.41 -4.04
CA SER A 152 20.35 17.66 -3.70
C SER A 152 21.04 17.60 -2.33
N ALA A 153 20.53 16.82 -1.39
CA ALA A 153 21.16 16.63 -0.08
C ALA A 153 22.43 15.77 -0.16
N GLU A 154 22.46 14.78 -1.07
CA GLU A 154 23.59 13.91 -1.32
C GLU A 154 24.61 14.54 -2.29
N ALA A 155 24.14 15.30 -3.28
CA ALA A 155 25.00 15.99 -4.24
C ALA A 155 25.70 17.18 -3.55
N LYS A 156 27.01 17.05 -3.29
CA LYS A 156 27.85 18.12 -2.74
C LYS A 156 27.97 19.36 -3.66
N ASN A 157 27.38 19.36 -4.83
CA ASN A 157 27.39 20.43 -5.81
C ASN A 157 25.95 20.90 -6.04
N SER A 158 25.65 22.13 -5.66
CA SER A 158 24.39 22.84 -5.93
C SER A 158 24.27 23.26 -7.40
N GLU A 159 24.48 22.37 -8.34
CA GLU A 159 24.08 22.61 -9.71
C GLU A 159 22.56 22.56 -9.78
N ASN A 160 21.95 23.55 -10.44
CA ASN A 160 20.51 23.59 -10.69
C ASN A 160 20.10 22.26 -11.36
N LEU A 161 19.41 21.41 -10.60
CA LEU A 161 18.90 20.16 -11.09
C LEU A 161 17.82 20.48 -12.16
N ASP A 162 18.21 20.39 -13.42
CA ASP A 162 17.24 20.55 -14.53
C ASP A 162 16.37 19.27 -14.59
N ILE A 163 15.31 19.27 -13.79
CA ILE A 163 14.32 18.20 -13.80
C ILE A 163 13.31 18.54 -14.87
N SER A 164 13.44 17.89 -16.02
CA SER A 164 12.53 18.06 -17.13
C SER A 164 11.08 17.69 -16.78
N ASN A 165 10.10 18.33 -17.45
CA ASN A 165 8.67 18.11 -17.18
C ASN A 165 8.22 16.65 -17.31
N TYR A 166 8.93 15.81 -18.10
CA TYR A 166 8.61 14.39 -18.21
C TYR A 166 8.79 13.61 -16.89
N PHE A 167 9.62 14.12 -15.98
CA PHE A 167 9.86 13.49 -14.69
C PHE A 167 8.60 13.44 -13.81
N TYR A 168 7.71 14.42 -13.97
CA TYR A 168 6.47 14.54 -13.19
C TYR A 168 5.22 14.05 -13.92
N LYS A 169 5.35 13.29 -15.00
CA LYS A 169 4.20 12.73 -15.75
C LYS A 169 3.25 11.89 -14.88
N HIS A 170 3.76 11.26 -13.83
CA HIS A 170 2.94 10.50 -12.88
C HIS A 170 1.82 11.36 -12.27
N ARG A 171 2.00 12.69 -12.15
CA ARG A 171 0.99 13.62 -11.61
C ARG A 171 -0.29 13.67 -12.45
N GLU A 172 -0.20 13.34 -13.74
CA GLU A 172 -1.37 13.24 -14.63
C GLU A 172 -2.28 12.06 -14.27
N HIS A 173 -1.74 11.08 -13.54
CA HIS A 173 -2.44 9.88 -13.12
C HIS A 173 -2.89 9.91 -11.64
N ILE A 174 -2.58 11.00 -10.93
CA ILE A 174 -2.96 11.19 -9.53
C ILE A 174 -4.23 12.04 -9.48
N SER A 175 -5.31 11.48 -8.96
CA SER A 175 -6.50 12.25 -8.59
C SER A 175 -6.44 12.54 -7.10
N LEU A 176 -6.19 13.79 -6.73
CA LEU A 176 -6.18 14.22 -5.33
C LEU A 176 -7.60 14.27 -4.72
N ASP A 177 -8.62 14.31 -5.56
CA ASP A 177 -10.04 14.27 -5.16
C ASP A 177 -10.56 12.83 -4.99
N ASN A 178 -9.67 11.85 -4.99
CA ASN A 178 -10.04 10.45 -4.83
C ASN A 178 -10.26 10.13 -3.36
N ASP A 179 -11.52 9.88 -2.97
CA ASP A 179 -11.90 9.53 -1.59
C ASP A 179 -11.13 8.31 -1.05
N SER A 180 -10.67 7.42 -1.94
CA SER A 180 -9.85 6.27 -1.55
C SER A 180 -8.51 6.65 -0.92
N LEU A 181 -7.97 7.85 -1.23
CA LEU A 181 -6.74 8.35 -0.62
C LEU A 181 -6.92 8.71 0.85
N MET A 182 -8.12 9.11 1.25
CA MET A 182 -8.43 9.48 2.64
C MET A 182 -8.29 8.30 3.61
N HIS A 183 -8.24 7.07 3.10
CA HIS A 183 -8.09 5.86 3.90
C HIS A 183 -6.63 5.47 4.15
N PHE A 184 -5.66 6.07 3.44
CA PHE A 184 -4.22 5.80 3.58
C PHE A 184 -3.45 6.84 4.41
N TYR A 185 -4.16 7.86 4.99
CA TYR A 185 -3.55 8.95 5.78
C TYR A 185 -4.26 9.20 7.10
#